data_6f833f6fefc9ee56dcfad709492c7cf0
#
_entry.id   6f833f6fefc9ee56dcfad709492c7cf0
#
_cell.length_a   1.000
_cell.length_b   1.000
_cell.length_c   1.000
_cell.angle_alpha   90.00
_cell.angle_beta   90.00
_cell.angle_gamma   90.00
#
_symmetry.space_group_name_H-M   'P 1'
#
loop_
_entity.id
_entity.type
_entity.pdbx_description
1 polymer ?
#
loop_
_entity_poly.entity_id
_entity_poly.type
_entity_poly.pdbx_seq_one_letter_code
_entity_poly.pdbx_strand_id
1 'polypeptide(L)'
;DTSEDGMLHGKFNCFGTDTGRFSSSGPNLQNIPSRRKGVAFDPRIQTLGPKLREVFTPPEPDLQAPEGYALIVSDQSQVELRVIAHFTGDFNLCAVYQEHVTAFGLDFYTGDVHQKTASSLGIQRKLAKNVNFGFNYGMGPERFARMVPLLDALGGYDIPMATRWRDGFFQTYSGLHTYLNALRDCWDSGQRSFRMISGRHRHFNDEKVMP
;
A
#
# COMPACT_ATOMS: atom_id res chain seq x y z
N ASP A 1 -11.90 -13.06 -22.87
CA ASP A 1 -11.56 -13.45 -24.24
C ASP A 1 -10.05 -13.74 -24.26
N THR A 2 -9.72 -14.98 -24.55
CA THR A 2 -8.35 -15.42 -24.86
C THR A 2 -8.11 -15.19 -26.35
N SER A 3 -6.87 -14.95 -26.75
CA SER A 3 -6.46 -14.90 -28.14
C SER A 3 -6.52 -16.31 -28.80
N GLU A 4 -6.34 -16.37 -30.10
CA GLU A 4 -6.39 -17.64 -30.87
C GLU A 4 -5.34 -18.67 -30.40
N ASP A 5 -4.26 -18.20 -29.77
CA ASP A 5 -3.20 -19.02 -29.15
C ASP A 5 -3.56 -19.56 -27.75
N GLY A 6 -4.76 -19.27 -27.24
CA GLY A 6 -5.19 -19.65 -25.89
C GLY A 6 -4.56 -18.83 -24.78
N MET A 7 -3.74 -17.82 -25.11
CA MET A 7 -3.03 -16.98 -24.15
C MET A 7 -3.80 -15.70 -23.82
N LEU A 8 -3.51 -15.14 -22.68
CA LEU A 8 -4.08 -13.86 -22.23
C LEU A 8 -3.05 -12.74 -22.39
N HIS A 9 -3.24 -11.88 -23.38
CA HIS A 9 -2.34 -10.77 -23.69
C HIS A 9 -2.88 -9.45 -23.12
N GLY A 10 -2.46 -9.12 -21.88
CA GLY A 10 -2.77 -7.82 -21.26
C GLY A 10 -1.87 -6.70 -21.79
N LYS A 11 -2.43 -5.51 -21.97
CA LYS A 11 -1.65 -4.31 -22.32
C LYS A 11 -1.25 -3.59 -21.05
N PHE A 12 0.04 -3.24 -20.92
CA PHE A 12 0.57 -2.42 -19.84
C PHE A 12 1.03 -1.07 -20.36
N ASN A 13 0.56 0.01 -19.74
CA ASN A 13 0.96 1.36 -20.04
C ASN A 13 1.82 1.93 -18.90
N CYS A 14 3.07 2.26 -19.19
CA CYS A 14 4.03 2.78 -18.22
C CYS A 14 3.72 4.22 -17.77
N PHE A 15 2.92 4.95 -18.53
CA PHE A 15 2.58 6.36 -18.29
C PHE A 15 1.07 6.59 -18.09
N GLY A 16 0.32 5.55 -17.78
CA GLY A 16 -1.15 5.58 -17.71
C GLY A 16 -1.73 6.17 -16.44
N THR A 17 -0.91 6.60 -15.48
CA THR A 17 -1.38 7.18 -14.21
C THR A 17 -0.61 8.43 -13.83
N ASP A 18 -1.28 9.36 -13.13
CA ASP A 18 -0.66 10.58 -12.60
C ASP A 18 0.48 10.27 -11.61
N THR A 19 0.40 9.13 -10.92
CA THR A 19 1.40 8.71 -9.94
C THR A 19 2.64 8.06 -10.54
N GLY A 20 2.64 7.74 -11.84
CA GLY A 20 3.71 7.02 -12.52
C GLY A 20 3.67 5.50 -12.32
N ARG A 21 2.60 4.96 -11.72
CA ARG A 21 2.36 3.53 -11.69
C ARG A 21 1.92 3.02 -13.06
N PHE A 22 2.23 1.79 -13.38
CA PHE A 22 1.69 1.13 -14.58
C PHE A 22 0.18 1.02 -14.47
N SER A 23 -0.51 1.19 -15.59
CA SER A 23 -1.91 0.80 -15.73
C SER A 23 -2.01 -0.41 -16.67
N SER A 24 -3.05 -1.21 -16.48
CA SER A 24 -3.31 -2.38 -17.30
C SER A 24 -4.71 -2.32 -17.93
N SER A 25 -4.80 -2.78 -19.18
CA SER A 25 -6.06 -2.82 -19.93
C SER A 25 -6.08 -3.98 -20.90
N GLY A 26 -7.26 -4.37 -21.33
CA GLY A 26 -7.54 -5.36 -22.34
C GLY A 26 -6.93 -6.76 -22.16
N PRO A 27 -7.18 -7.43 -21.02
CA PRO A 27 -7.90 -7.08 -19.81
C PRO A 27 -7.03 -6.38 -18.76
N ASN A 28 -7.68 -5.75 -17.74
CA ASN A 28 -6.96 -5.18 -16.61
C ASN A 28 -6.52 -6.25 -15.62
N LEU A 29 -5.28 -6.72 -15.76
CA LEU A 29 -4.70 -7.78 -14.92
C LEU A 29 -4.35 -7.32 -13.50
N GLN A 30 -4.24 -6.01 -13.27
CA GLN A 30 -3.92 -5.45 -11.93
C GLN A 30 -5.12 -5.49 -10.98
N ASN A 31 -6.35 -5.58 -11.49
CA ASN A 31 -7.58 -5.56 -10.71
C ASN A 31 -8.19 -6.94 -10.48
N ILE A 32 -7.45 -8.02 -10.74
CA ILE A 32 -7.93 -9.37 -10.46
C ILE A 32 -8.15 -9.52 -8.95
N PRO A 33 -9.37 -9.92 -8.52
CA PRO A 33 -9.69 -10.08 -7.11
C PRO A 33 -8.71 -11.01 -6.38
N SER A 34 -8.26 -10.58 -5.20
CA SER A 34 -7.49 -11.42 -4.29
C SER A 34 -8.38 -11.84 -3.11
N ARG A 35 -7.91 -12.81 -2.31
CA ARG A 35 -8.58 -13.20 -1.06
C ARG A 35 -8.77 -11.98 -0.15
N ARG A 36 -9.94 -11.36 -0.19
CA ARG A 36 -10.33 -10.35 0.80
C ARG A 36 -11.11 -11.03 1.92
N LYS A 37 -10.48 -11.25 3.04
CA LYS A 37 -11.18 -11.62 4.27
C LYS A 37 -11.94 -10.39 4.79
N GLY A 38 -13.25 -10.50 4.94
CA GLY A 38 -14.02 -9.60 5.81
C GLY A 38 -14.75 -8.42 5.18
N VAL A 39 -14.97 -8.40 3.87
CA VAL A 39 -15.92 -7.44 3.27
C VAL A 39 -17.20 -8.20 2.94
N ALA A 40 -18.32 -7.72 3.48
CA ALA A 40 -19.66 -8.27 3.23
C ALA A 40 -20.16 -7.91 1.82
N PHE A 41 -19.43 -8.37 0.79
CA PHE A 41 -19.91 -8.39 -0.57
C PHE A 41 -20.54 -9.75 -0.87
N ASP A 42 -21.28 -9.83 -1.96
CA ASP A 42 -21.90 -11.05 -2.48
C ASP A 42 -21.07 -12.30 -2.16
N PRO A 43 -21.63 -13.30 -1.48
CA PRO A 43 -20.94 -14.55 -1.13
C PRO A 43 -20.27 -15.23 -2.33
N ARG A 44 -20.81 -15.03 -3.53
CA ARG A 44 -20.21 -15.55 -4.78
C ARG A 44 -18.83 -14.93 -5.07
N ILE A 45 -18.63 -13.64 -4.78
CA ILE A 45 -17.33 -12.97 -4.95
C ILE A 45 -16.32 -13.48 -3.92
N GLN A 46 -16.76 -13.81 -2.71
CA GLN A 46 -15.88 -14.40 -1.69
C GLN A 46 -15.39 -15.80 -2.08
N THR A 47 -16.21 -16.55 -2.79
CA THR A 47 -15.90 -17.92 -3.21
C THR A 47 -15.14 -17.97 -4.53
N LEU A 48 -15.54 -17.15 -5.52
CA LEU A 48 -14.98 -17.15 -6.86
C LEU A 48 -13.72 -16.27 -6.99
N GLY A 49 -13.64 -15.17 -6.24
CA GLY A 49 -12.51 -14.25 -6.35
C GLY A 49 -11.13 -14.91 -6.17
N PRO A 50 -10.92 -15.76 -5.14
CA PRO A 50 -9.68 -16.54 -5.02
C PRO A 50 -9.42 -17.48 -6.19
N LYS A 51 -10.47 -18.13 -6.71
CA LYS A 51 -10.38 -19.09 -7.81
C LYS A 51 -10.03 -18.43 -9.15
N LEU A 52 -10.38 -17.15 -9.34
CA LEU A 52 -10.03 -16.42 -10.57
C LEU A 52 -8.50 -16.33 -10.81
N ARG A 53 -7.70 -16.37 -9.76
CA ARG A 53 -6.24 -16.38 -9.91
C ARG A 53 -5.70 -17.75 -10.30
N GLU A 54 -6.40 -18.82 -9.98
CA GLU A 54 -6.03 -20.19 -10.32
C GLU A 54 -6.23 -20.49 -11.83
N VAL A 55 -6.98 -19.63 -12.53
CA VAL A 55 -7.15 -19.72 -13.98
C VAL A 55 -5.88 -19.34 -14.75
N PHE A 56 -4.99 -18.55 -14.12
CA PHE A 56 -3.71 -18.17 -14.71
C PHE A 56 -2.71 -19.30 -14.49
N THR A 57 -2.50 -20.09 -15.53
CA THR A 57 -1.52 -21.17 -15.56
C THR A 57 -0.35 -20.81 -16.46
N PRO A 58 0.84 -21.37 -16.23
CA PRO A 58 1.93 -21.25 -17.20
C PRO A 58 1.56 -21.93 -18.52
N PRO A 59 2.23 -21.60 -19.63
CA PRO A 59 2.08 -22.33 -20.88
C PRO A 59 2.38 -23.83 -20.72
N GLU A 60 1.81 -24.64 -21.62
CA GLU A 60 2.16 -26.04 -21.71
C GLU A 60 3.64 -26.20 -22.14
N PRO A 61 4.29 -27.32 -21.77
CA PRO A 61 5.65 -27.62 -22.20
C PRO A 61 5.79 -27.58 -23.73
N ASP A 62 6.89 -27.07 -24.21
CA ASP A 62 7.24 -27.00 -25.64
C ASP A 62 8.70 -27.40 -25.90
N LEU A 63 9.17 -27.22 -27.14
CA LEU A 63 10.55 -27.53 -27.48
C LEU A 63 11.60 -26.65 -26.80
N GLN A 64 11.23 -25.46 -26.32
CA GLN A 64 12.13 -24.53 -25.61
C GLN A 64 12.18 -24.81 -24.10
N ALA A 65 11.09 -25.35 -23.55
CA ALA A 65 10.99 -25.76 -22.15
C ALA A 65 10.24 -27.12 -22.04
N PRO A 66 10.92 -28.22 -22.38
CA PRO A 66 10.30 -29.53 -22.35
C PRO A 66 9.89 -30.00 -20.96
N GLU A 67 10.50 -29.47 -19.91
CA GLU A 67 10.12 -29.70 -18.51
C GLU A 67 9.00 -28.76 -18.03
N GLY A 68 8.51 -27.88 -18.91
CA GLY A 68 7.42 -26.94 -18.64
C GLY A 68 7.87 -25.56 -18.13
N TYR A 69 6.89 -24.74 -17.87
CA TYR A 69 7.04 -23.36 -17.39
C TYR A 69 6.48 -23.23 -15.98
N ALA A 70 6.96 -22.26 -15.22
CA ALA A 70 6.44 -21.92 -13.92
C ALA A 70 6.13 -20.42 -13.81
N LEU A 71 5.05 -20.08 -13.12
CA LEU A 71 4.76 -18.70 -12.75
C LEU A 71 5.57 -18.32 -11.50
N ILE A 72 6.43 -17.35 -11.66
CA ILE A 72 7.19 -16.77 -10.53
C ILE A 72 6.41 -15.56 -10.01
N VAL A 73 5.98 -15.60 -8.74
CA VAL A 73 5.31 -14.50 -8.07
C VAL A 73 6.26 -13.88 -7.07
N SER A 74 6.64 -12.63 -7.30
CA SER A 74 7.51 -11.85 -6.41
C SER A 74 6.86 -10.53 -6.06
N ASP A 75 6.85 -10.18 -4.77
CA ASP A 75 6.34 -8.91 -4.27
C ASP A 75 7.31 -8.31 -3.27
N GLN A 76 7.51 -6.99 -3.34
CA GLN A 76 8.36 -6.29 -2.40
C GLN A 76 7.59 -5.99 -1.12
N SER A 77 7.99 -6.62 -0.03
CA SER A 77 7.35 -6.44 1.27
C SER A 77 7.38 -4.97 1.70
N GLN A 78 6.19 -4.37 1.85
CA GLN A 78 5.98 -3.04 2.39
C GLN A 78 6.79 -1.93 1.68
N VAL A 79 6.99 -2.03 0.36
CA VAL A 79 7.85 -1.11 -0.41
C VAL A 79 7.52 0.36 -0.18
N GLU A 80 6.25 0.73 -0.13
CA GLU A 80 5.83 2.12 0.08
C GLU A 80 6.30 2.65 1.44
N LEU A 81 6.18 1.86 2.50
CA LEU A 81 6.60 2.25 3.84
C LEU A 81 8.12 2.29 3.98
N ARG A 82 8.86 1.43 3.26
CA ARG A 82 10.33 1.48 3.17
C ARG A 82 10.80 2.76 2.47
N VAL A 83 10.13 3.13 1.39
CA VAL A 83 10.41 4.38 0.67
C VAL A 83 10.13 5.59 1.58
N ILE A 84 9.02 5.59 2.31
CA ILE A 84 8.71 6.64 3.29
C ILE A 84 9.79 6.72 4.38
N ALA A 85 10.20 5.59 4.94
CA ALA A 85 11.27 5.54 5.94
C ALA A 85 12.57 6.18 5.41
N HIS A 86 12.95 5.83 4.18
CA HIS A 86 14.14 6.39 3.53
C HIS A 86 14.07 7.92 3.36
N PHE A 87 12.93 8.43 2.85
CA PHE A 87 12.77 9.86 2.58
C PHE A 87 12.66 10.71 3.84
N THR A 88 11.95 10.21 4.84
CA THR A 88 11.74 10.94 6.09
C THR A 88 12.95 10.87 7.01
N GLY A 89 13.82 9.87 6.83
CA GLY A 89 14.89 9.57 7.77
C GLY A 89 14.38 9.27 9.18
N ASP A 90 13.10 8.90 9.31
CA ASP A 90 12.51 8.64 10.61
C ASP A 90 13.22 7.47 11.30
N PHE A 91 13.75 7.73 12.49
CA PHE A 91 14.57 6.78 13.23
C PHE A 91 13.82 5.47 13.51
N ASN A 92 12.58 5.56 13.97
CA ASN A 92 11.78 4.39 14.32
C ASN A 92 11.34 3.58 13.10
N LEU A 93 11.00 4.24 11.99
CA LEU A 93 10.70 3.55 10.73
C LEU A 93 11.95 2.87 10.15
N CYS A 94 13.08 3.57 10.13
CA CYS A 94 14.34 3.01 9.63
C CYS A 94 14.79 1.81 10.48
N ALA A 95 14.69 1.91 11.81
CA ALA A 95 15.08 0.84 12.73
C ALA A 95 14.29 -0.46 12.47
N VAL A 96 12.97 -0.35 12.23
CA VAL A 96 12.14 -1.54 11.89
C VAL A 96 12.68 -2.27 10.67
N TYR A 97 13.14 -1.55 9.66
CA TYR A 97 13.61 -2.15 8.41
C TYR A 97 15.08 -2.59 8.44
N GLN A 98 15.77 -2.36 9.53
CA GLN A 98 17.12 -2.90 9.79
C GLN A 98 17.09 -4.24 10.53
N GLU A 99 15.95 -4.61 11.10
CA GLU A 99 15.77 -5.92 11.74
C GLU A 99 15.90 -7.04 10.71
N HIS A 100 16.84 -7.92 10.88
CA HIS A 100 17.08 -9.04 9.96
C HIS A 100 17.53 -10.29 10.69
N VAL A 101 17.37 -11.43 10.02
CA VAL A 101 17.89 -12.73 10.43
C VAL A 101 18.76 -13.26 9.29
N THR A 102 20.00 -13.62 9.59
CA THR A 102 20.87 -14.22 8.60
C THR A 102 20.68 -15.74 8.59
N ALA A 103 20.29 -16.29 7.46
CA ALA A 103 20.17 -17.71 7.24
C ALA A 103 20.72 -18.08 5.84
N PHE A 104 21.42 -19.21 5.73
CA PHE A 104 22.03 -19.68 4.48
C PHE A 104 22.96 -18.65 3.81
N GLY A 105 23.60 -17.76 4.59
CA GLY A 105 24.47 -16.70 4.07
C GLY A 105 23.71 -15.51 3.44
N LEU A 106 22.42 -15.42 3.63
CA LEU A 106 21.56 -14.34 3.16
C LEU A 106 20.86 -13.64 4.34
N ASP A 107 20.68 -12.33 4.23
CA ASP A 107 19.94 -11.55 5.21
C ASP A 107 18.46 -11.45 4.82
N PHE A 108 17.61 -11.93 5.73
CA PHE A 108 16.15 -11.84 5.61
C PHE A 108 15.63 -10.75 6.55
N TYR A 109 15.12 -9.67 5.99
CA TYR A 109 14.55 -8.58 6.78
C TYR A 109 13.22 -8.99 7.39
N THR A 110 13.15 -8.98 8.71
CA THR A 110 11.99 -9.47 9.48
C THR A 110 11.13 -8.35 10.06
N GLY A 111 11.56 -7.11 9.97
CA GLY A 111 10.88 -5.98 10.59
C GLY A 111 9.44 -5.80 10.11
N ASP A 112 8.53 -5.61 11.05
CA ASP A 112 7.11 -5.41 10.83
C ASP A 112 6.64 -4.09 11.43
N VAL A 113 6.54 -3.06 10.58
CA VAL A 113 6.07 -1.73 10.99
C VAL A 113 4.65 -1.75 11.56
N HIS A 114 3.79 -2.66 11.09
CA HIS A 114 2.43 -2.75 11.61
C HIS A 114 2.42 -3.32 13.04
N GLN A 115 3.32 -4.26 13.34
CA GLN A 115 3.50 -4.76 14.70
C GLN A 115 4.10 -3.69 15.62
N LYS A 116 5.09 -2.93 15.14
CA LYS A 116 5.68 -1.81 15.89
C LYS A 116 4.62 -0.78 16.26
N THR A 117 3.82 -0.35 15.30
CA THR A 117 2.70 0.59 15.52
C THR A 117 1.65 0.01 16.48
N ALA A 118 1.31 -1.27 16.33
CA ALA A 118 0.38 -1.95 17.22
C ALA A 118 0.85 -1.90 18.67
N SER A 119 2.12 -2.21 18.91
CA SER A 119 2.72 -2.17 20.25
C SER A 119 2.78 -0.75 20.81
N SER A 120 3.12 0.25 19.99
CA SER A 120 3.20 1.65 20.42
C SER A 120 1.85 2.25 20.79
N LEU A 121 0.79 1.87 20.08
CA LEU A 121 -0.56 2.40 20.29
C LEU A 121 -1.45 1.50 21.18
N GLY A 122 -0.99 0.32 21.56
CA GLY A 122 -1.80 -0.65 22.32
C GLY A 122 -2.99 -1.19 21.54
N ILE A 123 -2.87 -1.38 20.24
CA ILE A 123 -3.95 -1.81 19.34
C ILE A 123 -3.60 -3.11 18.61
N GLN A 124 -4.60 -3.75 18.02
CA GLN A 124 -4.36 -4.96 17.22
C GLN A 124 -3.58 -4.63 15.94
N ARG A 125 -2.67 -5.53 15.52
CA ARG A 125 -1.86 -5.39 14.29
C ARG A 125 -2.70 -5.12 13.03
N LYS A 126 -3.89 -5.72 12.91
CA LYS A 126 -4.80 -5.49 11.79
C LYS A 126 -5.26 -4.03 11.72
N LEU A 127 -5.54 -3.44 12.87
CA LEU A 127 -5.93 -2.03 12.99
C LEU A 127 -4.73 -1.12 12.75
N ALA A 128 -3.56 -1.46 13.31
CA ALA A 128 -2.32 -0.73 13.08
C ALA A 128 -1.95 -0.67 11.58
N LYS A 129 -2.30 -1.68 10.79
CA LYS A 129 -2.15 -1.63 9.33
C LYS A 129 -2.97 -0.49 8.72
N ASN A 130 -4.21 -0.30 9.16
CA ASN A 130 -5.07 0.80 8.69
C ASN A 130 -4.54 2.16 9.17
N VAL A 131 -4.05 2.23 10.43
CA VAL A 131 -3.40 3.42 10.99
C VAL A 131 -2.20 3.83 10.14
N ASN A 132 -1.29 2.88 9.85
CA ASN A 132 -0.10 3.15 9.03
C ASN A 132 -0.49 3.67 7.64
N PHE A 133 -1.42 3.01 6.95
CA PHE A 133 -1.81 3.48 5.62
C PHE A 133 -2.58 4.80 5.67
N GLY A 134 -3.50 4.99 6.61
CA GLY A 134 -4.28 6.21 6.71
C GLY A 134 -3.39 7.43 6.99
N PHE A 135 -2.61 7.39 8.05
CA PHE A 135 -1.85 8.57 8.52
C PHE A 135 -0.58 8.82 7.72
N ASN A 136 0.05 7.80 7.13
CA ASN A 136 1.16 8.00 6.18
C ASN A 136 0.74 8.83 4.96
N TYR A 137 -0.52 8.72 4.55
CA TYR A 137 -1.08 9.51 3.45
C TYR A 137 -1.80 10.78 3.91
N GLY A 138 -1.59 11.21 5.14
CA GLY A 138 -2.14 12.47 5.67
C GLY A 138 -3.63 12.44 5.97
N MET A 139 -4.23 11.26 6.11
CA MET A 139 -5.66 11.14 6.44
C MET A 139 -5.98 11.81 7.77
N GLY A 140 -7.04 12.63 7.80
CA GLY A 140 -7.54 13.21 9.03
C GLY A 140 -8.28 12.21 9.93
N PRO A 141 -8.40 12.50 11.26
CA PRO A 141 -9.06 11.59 12.21
C PRO A 141 -10.51 11.27 11.87
N GLU A 142 -11.28 12.25 11.40
CA GLU A 142 -12.67 12.05 11.01
C GLU A 142 -12.83 11.03 9.88
N ARG A 143 -12.03 11.22 8.81
CA ARG A 143 -12.03 10.30 7.68
C ARG A 143 -11.56 8.92 8.08
N PHE A 144 -10.56 8.83 8.96
CA PHE A 144 -10.07 7.58 9.51
C PHE A 144 -11.15 6.84 10.30
N ALA A 145 -11.86 7.52 11.21
CA ALA A 145 -12.93 6.93 12.02
C ALA A 145 -14.06 6.37 11.15
N ARG A 146 -14.41 7.04 10.05
CA ARG A 146 -15.40 6.56 9.08
C ARG A 146 -14.91 5.36 8.27
N MET A 147 -13.65 5.37 7.86
CA MET A 147 -13.05 4.29 7.05
C MET A 147 -12.92 2.97 7.83
N VAL A 148 -12.63 3.06 9.13
CA VAL A 148 -12.35 1.90 10.01
C VAL A 148 -13.55 1.60 10.91
N PRO A 149 -14.77 1.92 10.60
CA PRO A 149 -15.97 2.06 11.44
C PRO A 149 -15.68 2.05 12.95
N LEU A 150 -14.95 3.08 13.38
CA LEU A 150 -14.63 3.26 14.79
C LEU A 150 -15.81 3.97 15.46
N LEU A 151 -16.62 3.21 16.20
CA LEU A 151 -17.84 3.72 16.82
C LEU A 151 -17.61 3.95 18.32
N ASP A 152 -18.19 5.04 18.82
CA ASP A 152 -18.30 5.32 20.25
C ASP A 152 -19.45 4.53 20.90
N ALA A 153 -19.64 4.71 22.20
CA ALA A 153 -20.69 4.02 22.97
C ALA A 153 -22.14 4.40 22.53
N LEU A 154 -22.31 5.47 21.78
CA LEU A 154 -23.59 5.95 21.28
C LEU A 154 -23.83 5.59 19.81
N GLY A 155 -22.89 4.87 19.18
CA GLY A 155 -22.96 4.49 17.77
C GLY A 155 -22.52 5.59 16.81
N GLY A 156 -21.98 6.71 17.29
CA GLY A 156 -21.31 7.75 16.50
C GLY A 156 -19.87 7.37 16.18
N TYR A 157 -19.24 8.09 15.25
CA TYR A 157 -17.82 7.88 14.97
C TYR A 157 -16.94 8.41 16.12
N ASP A 158 -16.08 7.56 16.68
CA ASP A 158 -15.16 7.94 17.76
C ASP A 158 -13.97 8.74 17.21
N ILE A 159 -14.21 10.00 16.90
CA ILE A 159 -13.19 10.95 16.43
C ILE A 159 -12.12 11.21 17.49
N PRO A 160 -12.46 11.35 18.79
CA PRO A 160 -11.46 11.47 19.86
C PRO A 160 -10.48 10.30 19.91
N MET A 161 -10.95 9.06 19.73
CA MET A 161 -10.08 7.89 19.68
C MET A 161 -9.18 7.91 18.45
N ALA A 162 -9.74 8.23 17.29
CA ALA A 162 -8.96 8.36 16.04
C ALA A 162 -7.88 9.46 16.18
N THR A 163 -8.19 10.56 16.83
CA THR A 163 -7.24 11.64 17.12
C THR A 163 -6.11 11.16 18.03
N ARG A 164 -6.42 10.46 19.12
CA ARG A 164 -5.40 9.88 20.00
C ARG A 164 -4.46 8.92 19.26
N TRP A 165 -5.00 8.08 18.36
CA TRP A 165 -4.17 7.17 17.58
C TRP A 165 -3.30 7.91 16.56
N ARG A 166 -3.83 8.97 15.93
CA ARG A 166 -3.04 9.81 15.03
C ARG A 166 -1.89 10.49 15.78
N ASP A 167 -2.19 11.07 16.93
CA ASP A 167 -1.18 11.79 17.70
C ASP A 167 -0.11 10.83 18.25
N GLY A 168 -0.49 9.67 18.78
CA GLY A 168 0.46 8.62 19.18
C GLY A 168 1.26 8.07 18.00
N PHE A 169 0.66 7.94 16.82
CA PHE A 169 1.35 7.55 15.61
C PHE A 169 2.44 8.56 15.23
N PHE A 170 2.13 9.84 15.19
CA PHE A 170 3.10 10.89 14.86
C PHE A 170 4.11 11.15 15.99
N GLN A 171 3.77 10.83 17.23
CA GLN A 171 4.74 10.80 18.32
C GLN A 171 5.74 9.66 18.12
N THR A 172 5.28 8.49 17.70
CA THR A 172 6.15 7.34 17.40
C THR A 172 7.03 7.59 16.16
N TYR A 173 6.47 8.24 15.13
CA TYR A 173 7.14 8.53 13.86
C TYR A 173 7.27 10.03 13.63
N SER A 174 8.06 10.67 14.46
CA SER A 174 8.21 12.14 14.47
C SER A 174 8.90 12.69 13.21
N GLY A 175 9.84 11.95 12.64
CA GLY A 175 10.48 12.31 11.37
C GLY A 175 9.50 12.35 10.21
N LEU A 176 8.58 11.38 10.15
CA LEU A 176 7.48 11.38 9.20
C LEU A 176 6.55 12.60 9.40
N HIS A 177 6.21 12.92 10.65
CA HIS A 177 5.38 14.10 10.95
C HIS A 177 6.02 15.39 10.46
N THR A 178 7.31 15.58 10.74
CA THR A 178 8.08 16.73 10.26
C THR A 178 8.07 16.81 8.73
N TYR A 179 8.28 15.69 8.05
CA TYR A 179 8.26 15.64 6.59
C TYR A 179 6.90 16.02 6.00
N LEU A 180 5.80 15.49 6.55
CA LEU A 180 4.44 15.81 6.10
C LEU A 180 4.08 17.27 6.34
N ASN A 181 4.51 17.85 7.46
CA ASN A 181 4.31 19.27 7.73
C ASN A 181 5.10 20.15 6.75
N ALA A 182 6.36 19.81 6.46
CA ALA A 182 7.15 20.52 5.47
C ALA A 182 6.51 20.48 4.06
N LEU A 183 5.91 19.36 3.67
CA LEU A 183 5.15 19.28 2.41
C LEU A 183 3.92 20.18 2.43
N ARG A 184 3.21 20.27 3.57
CA ARG A 184 2.07 21.17 3.74
C ARG A 184 2.50 22.63 3.64
N ASP A 185 3.58 23.00 4.34
CA ASP A 185 4.12 24.37 4.28
C ASP A 185 4.52 24.78 2.87
N CYS A 186 5.13 23.85 2.10
CA CYS A 186 5.40 24.07 0.69
C CYS A 186 4.12 24.33 -0.11
N TRP A 187 3.08 23.55 0.15
CA TRP A 187 1.78 23.73 -0.51
C TRP A 187 1.17 25.09 -0.14
N ASP A 188 1.15 25.43 1.14
CA ASP A 188 0.56 26.68 1.67
C ASP A 188 1.33 27.92 1.16
N SER A 189 2.64 27.77 0.89
CA SER A 189 3.45 28.82 0.25
C SER A 189 3.23 28.97 -1.26
N GLY A 190 2.32 28.16 -1.84
CA GLY A 190 1.97 28.25 -3.27
C GLY A 190 2.74 27.30 -4.19
N GLN A 191 3.58 26.41 -3.65
CA GLN A 191 4.29 25.42 -4.47
C GLN A 191 3.30 24.38 -5.02
N ARG A 192 3.21 24.29 -6.35
CA ARG A 192 2.29 23.36 -7.04
C ARG A 192 3.01 22.32 -7.88
N SER A 193 4.34 22.26 -7.79
CA SER A 193 5.16 21.28 -8.51
C SER A 193 6.26 20.74 -7.62
N PHE A 194 6.41 19.43 -7.63
CA PHE A 194 7.45 18.74 -6.88
C PHE A 194 8.27 17.86 -7.82
N ARG A 195 9.61 17.93 -7.68
CA ARG A 195 10.52 17.08 -8.41
C ARG A 195 10.66 15.74 -7.66
N MET A 196 10.37 14.65 -8.35
CA MET A 196 10.56 13.31 -7.85
C MET A 196 12.05 12.88 -7.98
N ILE A 197 12.46 11.79 -7.32
CA ILE A 197 13.83 11.26 -7.42
C ILE A 197 14.21 10.93 -8.85
N SER A 198 13.27 10.40 -9.64
CA SER A 198 13.45 10.11 -11.05
C SER A 198 13.72 11.34 -11.92
N GLY A 199 13.71 12.55 -11.32
CA GLY A 199 13.77 13.82 -12.04
C GLY A 199 12.44 14.27 -12.64
N ARG A 200 11.41 13.44 -12.65
CA ARG A 200 10.07 13.78 -13.12
C ARG A 200 9.46 14.84 -12.20
N HIS A 201 8.85 15.85 -12.80
CA HIS A 201 8.03 16.82 -12.09
C HIS A 201 6.59 16.34 -11.98
N ARG A 202 6.01 16.41 -10.80
CA ARG A 202 4.60 16.21 -10.58
C ARG A 202 3.94 17.55 -10.27
N HIS A 203 2.92 17.89 -11.05
CA HIS A 203 2.11 19.08 -10.88
C HIS A 203 0.80 18.74 -10.20
N PHE A 204 0.34 19.61 -9.32
CA PHE A 204 -0.92 19.49 -8.60
C PHE A 204 -1.79 20.70 -8.96
N ASN A 205 -3.05 20.43 -9.26
CA ASN A 205 -4.06 21.47 -9.47
C ASN A 205 -4.80 21.71 -8.17
N ASP A 206 -5.21 22.95 -7.91
CA ASP A 206 -5.93 23.34 -6.69
C ASP A 206 -7.23 22.54 -6.46
N GLU A 207 -7.90 22.09 -7.53
CA GLU A 207 -9.11 21.26 -7.48
C GLU A 207 -8.86 19.81 -7.03
N LYS A 208 -7.63 19.32 -7.08
CA LYS A 208 -7.25 17.95 -6.68
C LYS A 208 -6.56 17.92 -5.32
N VAL A 209 -6.66 18.99 -4.56
CA VAL A 209 -6.01 19.08 -3.28
C VAL A 209 -6.64 18.16 -2.27
N MET A 210 -5.74 17.50 -1.64
CA MET A 210 -5.91 16.50 -0.62
C MET A 210 -6.97 16.85 0.41
N PRO A 211 -7.68 15.84 0.84
CA PRO A 211 -8.62 15.94 1.93
C PRO A 211 -7.89 16.16 3.26
#